data_f344c117fe6589a4dfae020c983fb7f0
#
_entry.id   f344c117fe6589a4dfae020c983fb7f0
#
_cell.length_a   1.000
_cell.length_b   1.000
_cell.length_c   1.000
_cell.angle_alpha   90.00
_cell.angle_beta   90.00
_cell.angle_gamma   90.00
#
_symmetry.space_group_name_H-M   'P 1'
#
loop_
_entity.id
_entity.type
_entity.pdbx_description
1 polymer ?
#
loop_
_entity_poly.entity_id
_entity_poly.type
_entity_poly.pdbx_seq_one_letter_code
_entity_poly.pdbx_strand_id
1 'polypeptide(L)'
;MPLFGRGNRPSQEEQEAAEVDLERIRDGGIPLGAEQRLQRVGAAKVPFFTSDLSSKEYALAQASGLQPVAQVMGSSVVKHGYQNYNWSSYSYGGIAELPAFSDPWNLSRNRAFARLGREAELAGADAVIGIELTTNGVLDNPSDVEYVVFGTAVRETTLPAARREGPRLCALSGQDVDKLRRIGAEIRGLLGYTTVVCVTLSWEAARSLRMWSGNQELIEITQGVYEARRLVMAEILRQAREVQANDVVISMLGHDIHHHEYEQGVGTPKHFFLITMHVLGTAIALGAHAPHPAPLGTPVMSIDLRN
;
A
#
# COMPACT_ATOMS: atom_id res chain seq x y z
N MET A 1 3.52 -19.36 -38.30
CA MET A 1 3.86 -20.58 -37.52
C MET A 1 3.81 -20.21 -36.05
N PRO A 2 2.88 -20.70 -35.23
CA PRO A 2 2.83 -20.38 -33.82
C PRO A 2 3.79 -21.31 -33.07
N LEU A 3 4.77 -20.67 -32.41
CA LEU A 3 5.66 -21.31 -31.44
C LEU A 3 4.97 -21.40 -30.07
N PHE A 4 3.90 -22.13 -29.94
CA PHE A 4 3.42 -22.57 -28.64
C PHE A 4 4.07 -23.88 -28.29
N GLY A 5 5.07 -23.84 -27.40
CA GLY A 5 5.64 -25.01 -26.79
C GLY A 5 4.53 -25.84 -26.15
N ARG A 6 4.58 -27.17 -26.36
CA ARG A 6 3.72 -28.15 -25.68
C ARG A 6 3.98 -28.01 -24.19
N GLY A 7 3.08 -27.32 -23.46
CA GLY A 7 3.07 -27.35 -22.01
C GLY A 7 2.92 -28.81 -21.57
N ASN A 8 3.90 -29.30 -20.83
CA ASN A 8 3.77 -30.57 -20.13
C ASN A 8 2.51 -30.46 -19.24
N ARG A 9 1.60 -31.40 -19.36
CA ARG A 9 0.48 -31.49 -18.41
C ARG A 9 1.12 -31.69 -17.04
N PRO A 10 0.71 -30.92 -16.02
CA PRO A 10 1.25 -31.09 -14.67
C PRO A 10 1.01 -32.54 -14.20
N SER A 11 1.97 -33.08 -13.47
CA SER A 11 1.84 -34.41 -12.86
C SER A 11 0.68 -34.42 -11.85
N GLN A 12 0.23 -35.60 -11.46
CA GLN A 12 -0.85 -35.72 -10.48
C GLN A 12 -0.46 -35.11 -9.12
N GLU A 13 0.81 -35.28 -8.72
CA GLU A 13 1.37 -34.66 -7.50
C GLU A 13 1.41 -33.12 -7.59
N GLU A 14 1.74 -32.56 -8.75
CA GLU A 14 1.73 -31.12 -8.96
C GLU A 14 0.31 -30.54 -8.91
N GLN A 15 -0.69 -31.32 -9.40
CA GLN A 15 -2.10 -30.90 -9.32
C GLN A 15 -2.60 -30.91 -7.88
N GLU A 16 -2.32 -31.98 -7.13
CA GLU A 16 -2.69 -32.08 -5.71
C GLU A 16 -2.02 -30.96 -4.86
N ALA A 17 -0.74 -30.67 -5.11
CA ALA A 17 -0.05 -29.57 -4.44
C ALA A 17 -0.67 -28.22 -4.77
N ALA A 18 -1.07 -28.00 -6.03
CA ALA A 18 -1.72 -26.76 -6.44
C ALA A 18 -3.12 -26.61 -5.80
N GLU A 19 -3.89 -27.68 -5.63
CA GLU A 19 -5.18 -27.65 -4.95
C GLU A 19 -5.02 -27.27 -3.47
N VAL A 20 -4.04 -27.85 -2.77
CA VAL A 20 -3.71 -27.51 -1.39
C VAL A 20 -3.32 -26.03 -1.26
N ASP A 21 -2.50 -25.53 -2.18
CA ASP A 21 -2.11 -24.11 -2.17
C ASP A 21 -3.30 -23.19 -2.43
N LEU A 22 -4.23 -23.57 -3.32
CA LEU A 22 -5.45 -22.81 -3.57
C LEU A 22 -6.36 -22.72 -2.34
N GLU A 23 -6.53 -23.81 -1.59
CA GLU A 23 -7.29 -23.79 -0.34
C GLU A 23 -6.64 -22.87 0.70
N ARG A 24 -5.32 -23.01 0.88
CA ARG A 24 -4.56 -22.16 1.81
C ARG A 24 -4.69 -20.67 1.48
N ILE A 25 -4.57 -20.30 0.21
CA ILE A 25 -4.73 -18.92 -0.25
C ILE A 25 -6.17 -18.44 -0.04
N ARG A 26 -7.17 -19.32 -0.26
CA ARG A 26 -8.59 -19.00 -0.02
C ARG A 26 -8.86 -18.67 1.44
N ASP A 27 -8.22 -19.40 2.35
CA ASP A 27 -8.32 -19.20 3.80
C ASP A 27 -7.45 -18.03 4.32
N GLY A 28 -6.85 -17.25 3.42
CA GLY A 28 -6.03 -16.09 3.78
C GLY A 28 -4.56 -16.40 4.08
N GLY A 29 -4.14 -17.68 3.95
CA GLY A 29 -2.77 -18.13 4.15
C GLY A 29 -1.85 -17.85 2.96
N ILE A 30 -0.66 -18.45 3.03
CA ILE A 30 0.39 -18.41 1.99
C ILE A 30 0.63 -19.79 1.40
N PRO A 31 1.19 -19.91 0.17
CA PRO A 31 1.53 -21.20 -0.44
C PRO A 31 2.49 -22.02 0.43
N LEU A 32 2.35 -23.35 0.39
CA LEU A 32 3.15 -24.28 1.19
C LEU A 32 4.64 -24.13 0.92
N GLY A 33 5.02 -23.94 -0.35
CA GLY A 33 6.42 -23.75 -0.74
C GLY A 33 7.05 -22.49 -0.12
N ALA A 34 6.28 -21.38 0.01
CA ALA A 34 6.73 -20.18 0.70
C ALA A 34 6.90 -20.43 2.21
N GLU A 35 5.94 -21.11 2.83
CA GLU A 35 6.00 -21.47 4.24
C GLU A 35 7.25 -22.31 4.56
N GLN A 36 7.49 -23.38 3.81
CA GLN A 36 8.65 -24.25 3.99
C GLN A 36 9.98 -23.50 3.81
N ARG A 37 10.04 -22.59 2.83
CA ARG A 37 11.22 -21.74 2.61
C ARG A 37 11.50 -20.88 3.83
N LEU A 38 10.50 -20.21 4.35
CA LEU A 38 10.64 -19.28 5.47
C LEU A 38 10.95 -20.01 6.79
N GLN A 39 10.34 -21.16 7.04
CA GLN A 39 10.67 -22.01 8.19
C GLN A 39 12.15 -22.46 8.18
N ARG A 40 12.68 -22.83 7.00
CA ARG A 40 14.11 -23.17 6.86
C ARG A 40 15.01 -21.97 7.19
N VAL A 41 14.65 -20.79 6.71
CA VAL A 41 15.38 -19.53 7.02
C VAL A 41 15.31 -19.23 8.51
N GLY A 42 14.13 -19.35 9.11
CA GLY A 42 13.91 -19.09 10.54
C GLY A 42 14.71 -20.05 11.46
N ALA A 43 14.87 -21.31 11.05
CA ALA A 43 15.59 -22.34 11.80
C ALA A 43 17.12 -22.30 11.60
N ALA A 44 17.63 -21.61 10.59
CA ALA A 44 19.05 -21.56 10.29
C ALA A 44 19.83 -20.73 11.32
N LYS A 45 20.99 -21.24 11.79
CA LYS A 45 21.88 -20.49 12.69
C LYS A 45 22.50 -19.26 12.04
N VAL A 46 22.82 -19.37 10.75
CA VAL A 46 23.29 -18.26 9.91
C VAL A 46 22.46 -18.32 8.63
N PRO A 47 21.34 -17.59 8.55
CA PRO A 47 20.50 -17.61 7.37
C PRO A 47 21.21 -16.94 6.19
N PHE A 48 21.25 -17.62 5.07
CA PHE A 48 21.46 -16.94 3.80
C PHE A 48 20.13 -16.24 3.44
N PHE A 49 20.17 -14.92 3.39
CA PHE A 49 18.96 -14.13 3.19
C PHE A 49 19.06 -13.19 1.98
N THR A 50 17.92 -12.83 1.46
CA THR A 50 17.75 -11.73 0.51
C THR A 50 17.08 -10.57 1.23
N SER A 51 17.44 -9.33 0.89
CA SER A 51 16.78 -8.13 1.40
C SER A 51 16.67 -7.08 0.31
N ASP A 52 15.68 -6.21 0.41
CA ASP A 52 15.55 -5.03 -0.46
C ASP A 52 16.35 -3.83 0.07
N LEU A 53 17.04 -4.00 1.19
CA LEU A 53 17.85 -2.95 1.79
C LEU A 53 19.08 -2.65 0.92
N SER A 54 19.33 -1.37 0.69
CA SER A 54 20.63 -0.92 0.16
C SER A 54 21.74 -1.27 1.14
N SER A 55 22.98 -1.32 0.66
CA SER A 55 24.16 -1.61 1.53
C SER A 55 24.26 -0.66 2.73
N LYS A 56 23.87 0.60 2.55
CA LYS A 56 23.84 1.61 3.60
C LYS A 56 22.76 1.32 4.63
N GLU A 57 21.56 1.00 4.19
CA GLU A 57 20.44 0.65 5.07
C GLU A 57 20.73 -0.63 5.85
N TYR A 58 21.32 -1.64 5.19
CA TYR A 58 21.77 -2.85 5.84
C TYR A 58 22.75 -2.57 6.98
N ALA A 59 23.78 -1.78 6.71
CA ALA A 59 24.78 -1.43 7.73
C ALA A 59 24.16 -0.66 8.91
N LEU A 60 23.24 0.26 8.62
CA LEU A 60 22.53 1.03 9.65
C LEU A 60 21.55 0.17 10.45
N ALA A 61 20.82 -0.73 9.80
CA ALA A 61 19.95 -1.68 10.49
C ALA A 61 20.76 -2.53 11.48
N GLN A 62 21.88 -3.08 11.05
CA GLN A 62 22.81 -3.83 11.91
C GLN A 62 23.30 -2.99 13.09
N ALA A 63 23.74 -1.75 12.84
CA ALA A 63 24.21 -0.83 13.88
C ALA A 63 23.12 -0.48 14.91
N SER A 64 21.85 -0.51 14.49
CA SER A 64 20.66 -0.25 15.33
C SER A 64 20.14 -1.49 16.05
N GLY A 65 20.85 -2.62 15.97
CA GLY A 65 20.42 -3.88 16.58
C GLY A 65 19.27 -4.57 15.83
N LEU A 66 19.06 -4.23 14.57
CA LEU A 66 18.11 -4.90 13.65
C LEU A 66 18.89 -5.87 12.77
N GLN A 67 18.70 -7.16 12.97
CA GLN A 67 19.32 -8.19 12.14
C GLN A 67 18.37 -8.59 11.03
N PRO A 68 18.68 -8.30 9.75
CA PRO A 68 17.90 -8.78 8.63
C PRO A 68 17.88 -10.32 8.57
N VAL A 69 16.71 -10.89 8.27
CA VAL A 69 16.49 -12.35 8.24
C VAL A 69 16.06 -12.82 6.86
N ALA A 70 15.10 -12.15 6.27
CA ALA A 70 14.55 -12.53 4.97
C ALA A 70 13.84 -11.35 4.30
N GLN A 71 13.81 -11.37 2.97
CA GLN A 71 12.79 -10.63 2.22
C GLN A 71 11.45 -11.35 2.37
N VAL A 72 10.41 -10.61 2.67
CA VAL A 72 9.05 -11.11 2.83
C VAL A 72 8.09 -10.36 1.91
N MET A 73 7.01 -11.03 1.53
CA MET A 73 6.03 -10.52 0.58
C MET A 73 4.62 -10.83 1.05
N GLY A 74 3.71 -9.93 0.76
CA GLY A 74 2.28 -10.18 0.82
C GLY A 74 1.62 -9.75 -0.47
N SER A 75 0.81 -10.61 -1.07
CA SER A 75 0.11 -10.32 -2.31
C SER A 75 -1.35 -10.72 -2.20
N SER A 76 -2.23 -9.93 -2.77
CA SER A 76 -3.64 -10.27 -2.93
C SER A 76 -4.19 -9.64 -4.20
N VAL A 77 -4.92 -10.44 -4.97
CA VAL A 77 -5.70 -9.98 -6.10
C VAL A 77 -7.18 -10.18 -5.77
N VAL A 78 -7.96 -9.11 -5.88
CA VAL A 78 -9.40 -9.14 -5.61
C VAL A 78 -10.13 -8.69 -6.86
N LYS A 79 -11.06 -9.52 -7.33
CA LYS A 79 -11.93 -9.15 -8.41
C LYS A 79 -13.00 -8.18 -7.90
N HIS A 80 -13.16 -7.08 -8.61
CA HIS A 80 -14.29 -6.18 -8.39
C HIS A 80 -15.59 -6.91 -8.72
N GLY A 81 -16.52 -7.00 -7.77
CA GLY A 81 -17.85 -7.54 -8.04
C GLY A 81 -18.56 -6.70 -9.10
N TYR A 82 -19.31 -7.36 -9.98
CA TYR A 82 -20.17 -6.65 -10.94
C TYR A 82 -21.18 -5.78 -10.16
N GLN A 83 -20.97 -4.49 -10.20
CA GLN A 83 -21.87 -3.53 -9.60
C GLN A 83 -22.64 -2.87 -10.74
N ASN A 84 -23.94 -3.03 -10.74
CA ASN A 84 -24.81 -2.35 -11.69
C ASN A 84 -24.91 -0.88 -11.27
N TYR A 85 -23.81 -0.13 -11.48
CA TYR A 85 -23.79 1.29 -11.18
C TYR A 85 -24.75 2.02 -12.13
N ASN A 86 -25.80 2.54 -11.56
CA ASN A 86 -26.68 3.43 -12.29
C ASN A 86 -26.03 4.81 -12.40
N TRP A 87 -25.08 4.94 -13.33
CA TRP A 87 -24.41 6.21 -13.62
C TRP A 87 -25.38 7.35 -13.97
N SER A 88 -26.59 6.99 -14.41
CA SER A 88 -27.63 7.97 -14.71
C SER A 88 -28.16 8.70 -13.47
N SER A 89 -28.04 8.10 -12.27
CA SER A 89 -28.52 8.69 -11.03
C SER A 89 -27.59 9.76 -10.44
N TYR A 90 -26.32 9.83 -10.92
CA TYR A 90 -25.40 10.86 -10.46
C TYR A 90 -25.73 12.21 -11.08
N SER A 91 -25.90 13.20 -10.23
CA SER A 91 -26.16 14.58 -10.66
C SER A 91 -24.92 15.18 -11.35
N TYR A 92 -25.13 16.09 -12.29
CA TYR A 92 -24.05 16.90 -12.85
C TYR A 92 -23.37 17.73 -11.74
N GLY A 93 -22.04 17.83 -11.79
CA GLY A 93 -21.25 18.61 -10.81
C GLY A 93 -21.17 17.98 -9.42
N GLY A 94 -21.39 16.66 -9.30
CA GLY A 94 -21.32 15.93 -8.02
C GLY A 94 -19.93 15.35 -7.73
N ILE A 95 -19.58 15.32 -6.45
CA ILE A 95 -18.39 14.62 -5.93
C ILE A 95 -18.88 13.67 -4.85
N ALA A 96 -18.56 12.37 -4.98
CA ALA A 96 -18.98 11.36 -4.02
C ALA A 96 -17.95 10.22 -3.92
N GLU A 97 -17.70 9.73 -2.72
CA GLU A 97 -16.99 8.47 -2.53
C GLU A 97 -17.82 7.31 -3.06
N LEU A 98 -17.14 6.33 -3.66
CA LEU A 98 -17.70 5.07 -4.11
C LEU A 98 -17.20 3.92 -3.23
N PRO A 99 -17.85 3.63 -2.09
CA PRO A 99 -17.41 2.57 -1.17
C PRO A 99 -17.25 1.22 -1.87
N ALA A 100 -18.17 0.89 -2.76
CA ALA A 100 -18.10 -0.37 -3.50
C ALA A 100 -16.87 -0.51 -4.41
N PHE A 101 -16.22 0.59 -4.79
CA PHE A 101 -14.92 0.59 -5.48
C PHE A 101 -13.76 0.66 -4.49
N SER A 102 -13.93 1.34 -3.37
CA SER A 102 -12.91 1.45 -2.31
C SER A 102 -12.71 0.12 -1.57
N ASP A 103 -13.80 -0.63 -1.31
CA ASP A 103 -13.80 -1.85 -0.50
C ASP A 103 -12.90 -2.97 -1.07
N PRO A 104 -12.90 -3.31 -2.38
CA PRO A 104 -12.00 -4.29 -2.95
C PRO A 104 -10.52 -3.96 -2.75
N TRP A 105 -10.15 -2.68 -2.90
CA TRP A 105 -8.80 -2.20 -2.63
C TRP A 105 -8.40 -2.43 -1.17
N ASN A 106 -9.27 -2.05 -0.24
CA ASN A 106 -9.02 -2.20 1.19
C ASN A 106 -9.00 -3.67 1.62
N LEU A 107 -9.84 -4.52 1.03
CA LEU A 107 -9.82 -5.96 1.25
C LEU A 107 -8.51 -6.58 0.75
N SER A 108 -8.08 -6.23 -0.48
CA SER A 108 -6.83 -6.71 -1.07
C SER A 108 -5.63 -6.30 -0.22
N ARG A 109 -5.59 -5.02 0.20
CA ARG A 109 -4.55 -4.50 1.11
C ARG A 109 -4.49 -5.28 2.42
N ASN A 110 -5.63 -5.45 3.09
CA ASN A 110 -5.67 -6.14 4.39
C ASN A 110 -5.14 -7.57 4.29
N ARG A 111 -5.50 -8.28 3.20
CA ARG A 111 -5.00 -9.63 2.94
C ARG A 111 -3.50 -9.63 2.64
N ALA A 112 -3.01 -8.67 1.86
CA ALA A 112 -1.59 -8.54 1.56
C ALA A 112 -0.77 -8.27 2.84
N PHE A 113 -1.23 -7.36 3.71
CA PHE A 113 -0.57 -7.08 4.99
C PHE A 113 -0.58 -8.29 5.92
N ALA A 114 -1.70 -9.02 6.00
CA ALA A 114 -1.78 -10.23 6.81
C ALA A 114 -0.79 -11.31 6.32
N ARG A 115 -0.67 -11.51 5.01
CA ARG A 115 0.27 -12.45 4.42
C ARG A 115 1.73 -12.05 4.65
N LEU A 116 2.04 -10.75 4.50
CA LEU A 116 3.36 -10.21 4.80
C LEU A 116 3.74 -10.47 6.26
N GLY A 117 2.83 -10.20 7.20
CA GLY A 117 3.02 -10.47 8.61
C GLY A 117 3.21 -11.97 8.89
N ARG A 118 2.45 -12.83 8.23
CA ARG A 118 2.58 -14.28 8.34
C ARG A 118 3.92 -14.79 7.84
N GLU A 119 4.41 -14.27 6.72
CA GLU A 119 5.76 -14.61 6.22
C GLU A 119 6.86 -14.19 7.20
N ALA A 120 6.75 -12.99 7.75
CA ALA A 120 7.70 -12.50 8.76
C ALA A 120 7.68 -13.34 10.05
N GLU A 121 6.51 -13.75 10.50
CA GLU A 121 6.34 -14.64 11.66
C GLU A 121 7.03 -16.00 11.43
N LEU A 122 6.82 -16.61 10.26
CA LEU A 122 7.46 -17.88 9.88
C LEU A 122 8.98 -17.76 9.77
N ALA A 123 9.50 -16.61 9.35
CA ALA A 123 10.92 -16.30 9.35
C ALA A 123 11.48 -16.05 10.78
N GLY A 124 10.63 -16.03 11.80
CA GLY A 124 11.01 -15.74 13.18
C GLY A 124 11.48 -14.29 13.36
N ALA A 125 10.88 -13.36 12.66
CA ALA A 125 11.19 -11.94 12.73
C ALA A 125 10.35 -11.23 13.80
N ASP A 126 10.88 -10.13 14.33
CA ASP A 126 10.21 -9.27 15.30
C ASP A 126 9.55 -8.06 14.62
N ALA A 127 10.03 -7.70 13.42
CA ALA A 127 9.48 -6.60 12.62
C ALA A 127 9.74 -6.80 11.13
N VAL A 128 8.99 -6.05 10.31
CA VAL A 128 9.27 -5.85 8.88
C VAL A 128 9.50 -4.36 8.66
N ILE A 129 10.62 -4.00 8.04
CA ILE A 129 11.00 -2.61 7.74
C ILE A 129 11.10 -2.39 6.24
N GLY A 130 11.03 -1.14 5.81
CA GLY A 130 11.14 -0.78 4.40
C GLY A 130 10.01 -1.36 3.57
N ILE A 131 8.78 -1.38 4.10
CA ILE A 131 7.66 -1.91 3.34
C ILE A 131 7.33 -0.97 2.19
N GLU A 132 7.43 -1.50 0.99
CA GLU A 132 7.04 -0.84 -0.24
C GLU A 132 5.77 -1.46 -0.79
N LEU A 133 4.95 -0.62 -1.42
CA LEU A 133 3.69 -1.00 -2.04
C LEU A 133 3.80 -0.89 -3.56
N THR A 134 3.40 -1.95 -4.24
CA THR A 134 3.11 -1.92 -5.66
C THR A 134 1.64 -2.22 -5.88
N THR A 135 0.96 -1.31 -6.57
CA THR A 135 -0.43 -1.50 -7.00
C THR A 135 -0.46 -1.55 -8.53
N ASN A 136 -1.06 -2.57 -9.09
CA ASN A 136 -1.28 -2.67 -10.52
C ASN A 136 -2.74 -3.04 -10.78
N GLY A 137 -3.32 -2.48 -11.84
CA GLY A 137 -4.51 -3.09 -12.46
C GLY A 137 -4.07 -4.39 -13.12
N VAL A 138 -4.60 -5.51 -12.67
CA VAL A 138 -4.29 -6.82 -13.25
C VAL A 138 -5.05 -6.98 -14.54
N LEU A 139 -4.33 -7.34 -15.61
CA LEU A 139 -4.91 -7.64 -16.92
C LEU A 139 -5.79 -6.49 -17.46
N ASP A 140 -5.60 -5.90 -18.50
CA ASP A 140 -6.41 -4.90 -19.26
C ASP A 140 -7.86 -4.65 -18.77
N ASN A 141 -8.21 -5.16 -17.59
CA ASN A 141 -9.52 -5.07 -16.97
C ASN A 141 -9.44 -4.23 -15.69
N PRO A 142 -10.03 -3.01 -15.69
CA PRO A 142 -10.06 -2.14 -14.52
C PRO A 142 -10.87 -2.72 -13.34
N SER A 143 -11.43 -3.93 -13.51
CA SER A 143 -12.23 -4.61 -12.48
C SER A 143 -11.42 -5.41 -11.47
N ASP A 144 -10.14 -5.65 -11.72
CA ASP A 144 -9.31 -6.46 -10.83
C ASP A 144 -8.27 -5.57 -10.14
N VAL A 145 -8.22 -5.64 -8.83
CA VAL A 145 -7.30 -4.87 -7.99
C VAL A 145 -6.22 -5.76 -7.42
N GLU A 146 -4.98 -5.42 -7.68
CA GLU A 146 -3.81 -6.10 -7.12
C GLU A 146 -3.14 -5.23 -6.07
N TYR A 147 -2.79 -5.86 -4.95
CA TYR A 147 -2.04 -5.24 -3.87
C TYR A 147 -0.87 -6.14 -3.51
N VAL A 148 0.35 -5.68 -3.77
CA VAL A 148 1.58 -6.40 -3.46
C VAL A 148 2.44 -5.53 -2.56
N VAL A 149 2.89 -6.10 -1.46
CA VAL A 149 3.79 -5.45 -0.51
C VAL A 149 5.03 -6.31 -0.29
N PHE A 150 6.18 -5.67 -0.25
CA PHE A 150 7.46 -6.28 0.03
C PHE A 150 8.10 -5.57 1.22
N GLY A 151 8.98 -6.25 1.90
CA GLY A 151 9.77 -5.66 2.96
C GLY A 151 10.84 -6.60 3.49
N THR A 152 11.69 -6.10 4.34
CA THR A 152 12.74 -6.89 4.98
C THR A 152 12.36 -7.25 6.41
N ALA A 153 12.19 -8.54 6.65
CA ALA A 153 11.99 -9.11 7.98
C ALA A 153 13.26 -8.99 8.81
N VAL A 154 13.17 -8.47 10.03
CA VAL A 154 14.31 -8.24 10.92
C VAL A 154 14.05 -8.81 12.32
N ARG A 155 15.10 -9.27 12.97
CA ARG A 155 15.11 -9.58 14.41
C ARG A 155 15.70 -8.43 15.20
N GLU A 156 15.06 -8.11 16.32
CA GLU A 156 15.58 -7.13 17.24
C GLU A 156 16.49 -7.82 18.27
N THR A 157 17.79 -7.59 18.19
CA THR A 157 18.77 -8.25 19.06
C THR A 157 18.67 -7.81 20.52
N THR A 158 18.04 -6.67 20.78
CA THR A 158 17.87 -6.08 22.12
C THR A 158 16.57 -6.48 22.80
N LEU A 159 15.61 -7.12 22.09
CA LEU A 159 14.33 -7.52 22.67
C LEU A 159 14.45 -8.88 23.37
N PRO A 160 14.03 -8.97 24.65
CA PRO A 160 13.88 -10.25 25.32
C PRO A 160 12.83 -11.11 24.59
N ALA A 161 13.12 -12.42 24.44
CA ALA A 161 12.22 -13.36 23.76
C ALA A 161 10.79 -13.37 24.33
N ALA A 162 10.61 -13.03 25.61
CA ALA A 162 9.31 -12.96 26.28
C ALA A 162 8.42 -11.78 25.88
N ARG A 163 8.90 -10.82 25.08
CA ARG A 163 8.15 -9.63 24.61
C ARG A 163 7.84 -9.66 23.11
N ARG A 164 7.96 -10.81 22.48
CA ARG A 164 7.69 -10.93 21.04
C ARG A 164 6.19 -11.11 20.78
N GLU A 165 5.51 -10.02 20.54
CA GLU A 165 4.09 -9.98 20.16
C GLU A 165 3.98 -9.92 18.63
N GLY A 166 4.29 -10.98 17.90
CA GLY A 166 4.19 -10.97 16.43
C GLY A 166 5.04 -9.87 15.73
N PRO A 167 5.24 -9.94 14.43
CA PRO A 167 6.07 -8.97 13.72
C PRO A 167 5.34 -7.63 13.54
N ARG A 168 6.00 -6.53 13.94
CA ARG A 168 5.53 -5.18 13.68
C ARG A 168 5.84 -4.78 12.24
N LEU A 169 4.83 -4.30 11.52
CA LEU A 169 4.98 -3.85 10.14
C LEU A 169 5.30 -2.35 10.11
N CYS A 170 6.28 -1.95 9.28
CA CYS A 170 6.76 -0.58 9.19
C CYS A 170 7.20 -0.24 7.76
N ALA A 171 6.67 0.84 7.19
CA ALA A 171 7.05 1.29 5.87
C ALA A 171 8.33 2.16 5.87
N LEU A 172 8.89 2.46 7.04
CA LEU A 172 10.09 3.27 7.14
C LEU A 172 11.34 2.45 6.87
N SER A 173 12.34 3.08 6.28
CA SER A 173 13.66 2.49 6.07
C SER A 173 14.36 2.16 7.40
N GLY A 174 15.32 1.24 7.38
CA GLY A 174 16.13 0.94 8.56
C GLY A 174 16.82 2.18 9.16
N GLN A 175 17.18 3.15 8.31
CA GLN A 175 17.75 4.43 8.72
C GLN A 175 16.76 5.29 9.50
N ASP A 176 15.51 5.35 9.06
CA ASP A 176 14.48 6.17 9.70
C ASP A 176 14.00 5.53 11.00
N VAL A 177 13.93 4.19 11.03
CA VAL A 177 13.70 3.44 12.27
C VAL A 177 14.77 3.73 13.32
N ASP A 178 16.05 3.76 12.94
CA ASP A 178 17.15 4.13 13.87
C ASP A 178 16.99 5.55 14.41
N LYS A 179 16.68 6.53 13.54
CA LYS A 179 16.45 7.92 13.94
C LYS A 179 15.28 8.04 14.93
N LEU A 180 14.17 7.36 14.66
CA LEU A 180 13.00 7.37 15.54
C LEU A 180 13.32 6.77 16.91
N ARG A 181 14.07 5.65 16.95
CA ARG A 181 14.50 5.02 18.21
C ARG A 181 15.38 5.96 19.04
N ARG A 182 16.29 6.70 18.41
CA ARG A 182 17.15 7.66 19.10
C ARG A 182 16.39 8.79 19.78
N ILE A 183 15.23 9.17 19.27
CA ILE A 183 14.36 10.16 19.91
C ILE A 183 13.31 9.53 20.83
N GLY A 184 13.38 8.22 21.07
CA GLY A 184 12.44 7.51 21.94
C GLY A 184 11.08 7.28 21.34
N ALA A 185 10.94 7.36 20.01
CA ALA A 185 9.70 7.04 19.31
C ALA A 185 9.51 5.51 19.22
N GLU A 186 8.29 5.06 19.43
CA GLU A 186 7.88 3.67 19.30
C GLU A 186 7.03 3.49 18.05
N ILE A 187 7.37 2.49 17.22
CA ILE A 187 6.57 2.11 16.06
C ILE A 187 5.38 1.31 16.53
N ARG A 188 4.17 1.79 16.21
CA ARG A 188 2.90 1.15 16.56
C ARG A 188 2.37 0.22 15.48
N GLY A 189 2.68 0.47 14.22
CA GLY A 189 2.30 -0.39 13.10
C GLY A 189 2.18 0.33 11.77
N LEU A 190 1.87 -0.46 10.75
CA LEU A 190 1.63 -0.01 9.39
C LEU A 190 0.16 0.39 9.24
N LEU A 191 -0.08 1.55 8.66
CA LEU A 191 -1.40 2.05 8.33
C LEU A 191 -1.53 2.19 6.82
N GLY A 192 -2.73 1.98 6.31
CA GLY A 192 -3.00 2.19 4.91
C GLY A 192 -4.48 2.31 4.62
N TYR A 193 -4.82 3.04 3.57
CA TYR A 193 -6.19 3.16 3.07
C TYR A 193 -6.19 3.52 1.60
N THR A 194 -7.25 3.10 0.91
CA THR A 194 -7.53 3.48 -0.47
C THR A 194 -8.97 3.93 -0.57
N THR A 195 -9.19 5.09 -1.18
CA THR A 195 -10.52 5.57 -1.53
C THR A 195 -10.66 5.75 -3.02
N VAL A 196 -11.88 5.58 -3.52
CA VAL A 196 -12.27 5.90 -4.89
C VAL A 196 -13.36 6.95 -4.84
N VAL A 197 -13.09 8.12 -5.40
CA VAL A 197 -14.02 9.24 -5.48
C VAL A 197 -14.46 9.42 -6.94
N CYS A 198 -15.76 9.50 -7.15
CA CYS A 198 -16.34 9.84 -8.43
C CYS A 198 -16.60 11.34 -8.50
N VAL A 199 -16.12 11.95 -9.57
CA VAL A 199 -16.42 13.34 -9.93
C VAL A 199 -17.24 13.34 -11.21
N THR A 200 -18.44 13.93 -11.19
CA THR A 200 -19.25 14.18 -12.37
C THR A 200 -19.12 15.63 -12.76
N LEU A 201 -18.69 15.92 -14.00
CA LEU A 201 -18.57 17.29 -14.45
C LEU A 201 -19.93 17.98 -14.54
N SER A 202 -19.96 19.26 -14.23
CA SER A 202 -21.09 20.13 -14.59
C SER A 202 -21.26 20.18 -16.12
N TRP A 203 -22.42 20.61 -16.57
CA TRP A 203 -22.68 20.74 -18.00
C TRP A 203 -21.74 21.74 -18.68
N GLU A 204 -21.37 22.82 -17.96
CA GLU A 204 -20.43 23.84 -18.43
C GLU A 204 -19.01 23.27 -18.58
N ALA A 205 -18.51 22.56 -17.56
CA ALA A 205 -17.20 21.93 -17.61
C ALA A 205 -17.13 20.82 -18.68
N ALA A 206 -18.16 19.99 -18.81
CA ALA A 206 -18.25 18.95 -19.84
C ALA A 206 -18.25 19.56 -21.26
N ARG A 207 -18.91 20.72 -21.45
CA ARG A 207 -18.89 21.44 -22.71
C ARG A 207 -17.51 22.01 -23.02
N SER A 208 -16.79 22.51 -22.02
CA SER A 208 -15.44 23.08 -22.20
C SER A 208 -14.42 22.03 -22.65
N LEU A 209 -14.58 20.76 -22.27
CA LEU A 209 -13.73 19.66 -22.76
C LEU A 209 -13.80 19.47 -24.28
N ARG A 210 -14.92 19.81 -24.90
CA ARG A 210 -15.15 19.66 -26.36
C ARG A 210 -14.74 20.88 -27.17
N MET A 211 -14.67 22.05 -26.53
CA MET A 211 -14.28 23.27 -27.21
C MET A 211 -12.76 23.42 -27.17
N TRP A 212 -12.19 23.92 -28.25
CA TRP A 212 -10.78 24.35 -28.29
C TRP A 212 -10.64 25.60 -27.41
N SER A 213 -10.71 25.38 -26.11
CA SER A 213 -10.41 26.38 -25.09
C SER A 213 -8.91 26.32 -24.79
N GLY A 214 -8.30 27.45 -24.47
CA GLY A 214 -6.89 27.51 -24.02
C GLY A 214 -6.68 26.67 -22.75
N ASN A 215 -5.47 26.67 -22.21
CA ASN A 215 -5.16 25.97 -20.96
C ASN A 215 -6.08 26.50 -19.84
N GLN A 216 -6.84 25.58 -19.22
CA GLN A 216 -7.71 25.91 -18.09
C GLN A 216 -7.66 24.80 -17.05
N GLU A 217 -7.81 25.16 -15.79
CA GLU A 217 -7.94 24.19 -14.70
C GLU A 217 -9.35 23.57 -14.70
N LEU A 218 -9.38 22.24 -14.53
CA LEU A 218 -10.63 21.50 -14.31
C LEU A 218 -10.95 21.48 -12.82
N ILE A 219 -11.57 22.56 -12.34
CA ILE A 219 -11.78 22.86 -10.92
C ILE A 219 -12.48 21.69 -10.20
N GLU A 220 -13.47 21.08 -10.81
CA GLU A 220 -14.25 19.98 -10.22
C GLU A 220 -13.38 18.73 -9.99
N ILE A 221 -12.45 18.44 -10.92
CA ILE A 221 -11.51 17.34 -10.77
C ILE A 221 -10.51 17.66 -9.65
N THR A 222 -9.99 18.89 -9.63
CA THR A 222 -9.12 19.36 -8.54
C THR A 222 -9.81 19.21 -7.18
N GLN A 223 -11.07 19.61 -7.07
CA GLN A 223 -11.87 19.42 -5.85
C GLN A 223 -12.01 17.94 -5.48
N GLY A 224 -12.23 17.07 -6.48
CA GLY A 224 -12.29 15.61 -6.27
C GLY A 224 -11.00 15.04 -5.69
N VAL A 225 -9.83 15.50 -6.16
CA VAL A 225 -8.53 15.10 -5.61
C VAL A 225 -8.38 15.54 -4.14
N TYR A 226 -8.80 16.78 -3.81
CA TYR A 226 -8.78 17.24 -2.41
C TYR A 226 -9.75 16.45 -1.53
N GLU A 227 -10.92 16.09 -2.05
CA GLU A 227 -11.87 15.25 -1.31
C GLU A 227 -11.34 13.85 -1.09
N ALA A 228 -10.75 13.21 -2.09
CA ALA A 228 -10.10 11.92 -1.95
C ALA A 228 -8.99 11.97 -0.88
N ARG A 229 -8.15 13.03 -0.91
CA ARG A 229 -7.12 13.24 0.12
C ARG A 229 -7.73 13.41 1.52
N ARG A 230 -8.82 14.18 1.64
CA ARG A 230 -9.50 14.37 2.93
C ARG A 230 -9.97 13.04 3.51
N LEU A 231 -10.57 12.18 2.68
CA LEU A 231 -11.07 10.86 3.09
C LEU A 231 -9.95 9.94 3.54
N VAL A 232 -8.88 9.78 2.74
CA VAL A 232 -7.77 8.88 3.13
C VAL A 232 -7.08 9.37 4.41
N MET A 233 -6.90 10.69 4.58
CA MET A 233 -6.26 11.24 5.79
C MET A 233 -7.14 11.08 7.02
N ALA A 234 -8.46 11.24 6.88
CA ALA A 234 -9.39 11.02 7.99
C ALA A 234 -9.34 9.56 8.47
N GLU A 235 -9.29 8.61 7.54
CA GLU A 235 -9.22 7.18 7.87
C GLU A 235 -7.87 6.81 8.50
N ILE A 236 -6.75 7.31 7.98
CA ILE A 236 -5.42 7.10 8.58
C ILE A 236 -5.37 7.61 10.02
N LEU A 237 -5.93 8.80 10.29
CA LEU A 237 -5.99 9.34 11.63
C LEU A 237 -6.89 8.50 12.56
N ARG A 238 -7.96 7.91 12.03
CA ARG A 238 -8.81 6.97 12.79
C ARG A 238 -8.01 5.72 13.18
N GLN A 239 -7.33 5.09 12.20
CA GLN A 239 -6.49 3.91 12.42
C GLN A 239 -5.34 4.20 13.39
N ALA A 240 -4.70 5.37 13.29
CA ALA A 240 -3.64 5.77 14.20
C ALA A 240 -4.10 5.84 15.66
N ARG A 241 -5.32 6.37 15.90
CA ARG A 241 -5.92 6.40 17.25
C ARG A 241 -6.18 5.00 17.80
N GLU A 242 -6.61 4.06 16.97
CA GLU A 242 -6.86 2.67 17.37
C GLU A 242 -5.60 1.96 17.88
N VAL A 243 -4.45 2.24 17.25
CA VAL A 243 -3.16 1.71 17.69
C VAL A 243 -2.45 2.61 18.72
N GLN A 244 -3.16 3.59 19.29
CA GLN A 244 -2.62 4.52 20.29
C GLN A 244 -1.36 5.28 19.82
N ALA A 245 -1.31 5.59 18.54
CA ALA A 245 -0.28 6.46 17.97
C ALA A 245 -0.68 7.93 18.14
N ASN A 246 0.31 8.78 18.34
CA ASN A 246 0.12 10.23 18.40
C ASN A 246 0.65 10.96 17.15
N ASP A 247 1.32 10.22 16.27
CA ASP A 247 1.79 10.74 14.98
C ASP A 247 1.82 9.65 13.90
N VAL A 248 1.89 10.06 12.62
CA VAL A 248 1.97 9.16 11.47
C VAL A 248 2.96 9.72 10.46
N VAL A 249 3.94 8.91 10.10
CA VAL A 249 4.84 9.20 8.99
C VAL A 249 4.26 8.60 7.71
N ILE A 250 3.85 9.45 6.77
CA ILE A 250 3.34 9.01 5.47
C ILE A 250 4.53 8.65 4.57
N SER A 251 4.58 7.39 4.14
CA SER A 251 5.62 6.87 3.26
C SER A 251 5.20 6.93 1.79
N MET A 252 3.89 6.81 1.52
CA MET A 252 3.35 6.90 0.17
C MET A 252 1.99 7.60 0.18
N LEU A 253 1.82 8.51 -0.75
CA LEU A 253 0.53 9.09 -1.13
C LEU A 253 0.51 9.16 -2.65
N GLY A 254 -0.24 8.26 -3.27
CA GLY A 254 -0.38 8.16 -4.73
C GLY A 254 -1.83 8.31 -5.15
N HIS A 255 -2.04 8.74 -6.40
CA HIS A 255 -3.38 8.79 -6.97
C HIS A 255 -3.36 8.50 -8.47
N ASP A 256 -4.48 7.96 -8.96
CA ASP A 256 -4.77 7.74 -10.36
C ASP A 256 -6.12 8.36 -10.71
N ILE A 257 -6.26 8.86 -11.92
CA ILE A 257 -7.51 9.45 -12.42
C ILE A 257 -7.90 8.76 -13.71
N HIS A 258 -9.04 8.09 -13.69
CA HIS A 258 -9.63 7.42 -14.86
C HIS A 258 -10.84 8.17 -15.33
N HIS A 259 -10.87 8.49 -16.64
CA HIS A 259 -12.00 9.15 -17.28
C HIS A 259 -12.93 8.11 -17.91
N HIS A 260 -14.23 8.24 -17.65
CA HIS A 260 -15.27 7.43 -18.24
C HIS A 260 -16.34 8.33 -18.86
N GLU A 261 -16.80 7.95 -20.04
CA GLU A 261 -17.94 8.59 -20.71
C GLU A 261 -19.16 7.66 -20.68
N TYR A 262 -20.30 8.20 -20.35
CA TYR A 262 -21.56 7.47 -20.37
C TYR A 262 -22.54 8.18 -21.31
N GLU A 263 -22.89 7.50 -22.40
CA GLU A 263 -23.88 7.97 -23.36
C GLU A 263 -25.24 7.38 -23.00
N GLN A 264 -26.21 8.23 -22.71
CA GLN A 264 -27.59 7.84 -22.48
C GLN A 264 -28.51 8.44 -23.58
N GLY A 265 -28.70 7.68 -24.66
CA GLY A 265 -29.57 8.09 -25.76
C GLY A 265 -29.04 9.27 -26.60
N VAL A 266 -29.97 10.04 -27.21
CA VAL A 266 -29.64 11.24 -28.01
C VAL A 266 -29.40 12.41 -27.03
N GLY A 267 -28.21 12.55 -26.50
CA GLY A 267 -27.87 13.62 -25.55
C GLY A 267 -26.37 13.90 -25.44
N THR A 268 -26.02 14.89 -24.63
CA THR A 268 -24.62 15.15 -24.30
C THR A 268 -24.11 14.05 -23.35
N PRO A 269 -23.01 13.36 -23.66
CA PRO A 269 -22.49 12.35 -22.78
C PRO A 269 -22.12 12.94 -21.41
N LYS A 270 -22.35 12.16 -20.36
CA LYS A 270 -21.86 12.48 -19.02
C LYS A 270 -20.42 12.04 -18.88
N HIS A 271 -19.57 12.90 -18.36
CA HIS A 271 -18.18 12.61 -18.08
C HIS A 271 -18.01 12.33 -16.59
N PHE A 272 -17.45 11.17 -16.27
CA PHE A 272 -17.13 10.73 -14.92
C PHE A 272 -15.63 10.58 -14.79
N PHE A 273 -15.09 11.06 -13.69
CA PHE A 273 -13.69 10.88 -13.33
C PHE A 273 -13.62 10.08 -12.04
N LEU A 274 -13.02 8.91 -12.11
CA LEU A 274 -12.76 8.08 -10.93
C LEU A 274 -11.35 8.41 -10.44
N ILE A 275 -11.27 8.98 -9.25
CA ILE A 275 -10.03 9.34 -8.59
C ILE A 275 -9.77 8.28 -7.53
N THR A 276 -8.80 7.42 -7.77
CA THR A 276 -8.33 6.45 -6.79
C THR A 276 -7.14 7.04 -6.04
N MET A 277 -7.20 7.10 -4.72
CA MET A 277 -6.10 7.60 -3.90
C MET A 277 -5.66 6.55 -2.88
N HIS A 278 -4.37 6.26 -2.88
CA HIS A 278 -3.72 5.30 -1.99
C HIS A 278 -2.86 6.03 -0.98
N VAL A 279 -2.90 5.60 0.27
CA VAL A 279 -2.01 6.09 1.32
C VAL A 279 -1.41 4.91 2.09
N LEU A 280 -0.12 5.02 2.39
CA LEU A 280 0.63 4.12 3.25
C LEU A 280 1.43 4.94 4.24
N GLY A 281 1.40 4.57 5.50
CA GLY A 281 2.14 5.27 6.54
C GLY A 281 2.47 4.37 7.72
N THR A 282 3.35 4.85 8.57
CA THR A 282 3.74 4.18 9.80
C THR A 282 3.26 4.99 10.99
N ALA A 283 2.47 4.35 11.84
CA ALA A 283 2.01 4.91 13.11
C ALA A 283 3.16 4.91 14.12
N ILE A 284 3.38 6.04 14.76
CA ILE A 284 4.40 6.21 15.79
C ILE A 284 3.83 6.81 17.07
N ALA A 285 4.40 6.42 18.20
CA ALA A 285 4.12 7.05 19.48
C ALA A 285 5.40 7.70 20.02
N LEU A 286 5.34 9.01 20.20
CA LEU A 286 6.38 9.77 20.91
C LEU A 286 6.00 9.81 22.38
N GLY A 287 6.90 9.42 23.26
CA GLY A 287 6.71 9.57 24.71
C GLY A 287 6.59 11.04 25.11
N ALA A 288 5.90 11.33 26.19
CA ALA A 288 5.70 12.69 26.70
C ALA A 288 7.01 13.48 26.97
N HIS A 289 8.15 12.78 27.00
CA HIS A 289 9.49 13.34 27.23
C HIS A 289 10.39 13.24 25.98
N ALA A 290 9.83 12.87 24.81
CA ALA A 290 10.62 12.90 23.60
C ALA A 290 11.08 14.34 23.32
N PRO A 291 12.39 14.57 23.06
CA PRO A 291 12.84 15.90 22.71
C PRO A 291 12.10 16.32 21.44
N HIS A 292 11.43 17.47 21.48
CA HIS A 292 10.93 18.08 20.24
C HIS A 292 12.12 18.23 19.29
N PRO A 293 12.00 17.75 18.05
CA PRO A 293 13.06 17.98 17.08
C PRO A 293 13.32 19.48 17.05
N ALA A 294 14.59 19.87 17.21
CA ALA A 294 14.96 21.27 17.03
C ALA A 294 14.38 21.74 15.69
N PRO A 295 13.78 22.94 15.63
CA PRO A 295 13.29 23.48 14.38
C PRO A 295 14.40 23.32 13.35
N LEU A 296 14.07 22.70 12.20
CA LEU A 296 15.01 22.54 11.11
C LEU A 296 15.65 23.91 10.89
N GLY A 297 16.96 23.99 11.17
CA GLY A 297 17.70 25.23 10.97
C GLY A 297 17.45 25.73 9.54
N THR A 298 17.44 27.02 9.36
CA THR A 298 17.34 27.65 8.03
C THR A 298 18.25 26.89 7.05
N PRO A 299 17.75 26.51 5.86
CA PRO A 299 18.52 25.73 4.91
C PRO A 299 19.88 26.44 4.67
N VAL A 300 20.97 25.69 4.82
CA VAL A 300 22.35 26.19 4.76
C VAL A 300 22.72 26.68 3.36
N MET A 301 21.86 26.52 2.38
CA MET A 301 22.08 26.96 1.01
C MET A 301 20.85 27.67 0.46
N SER A 302 20.90 28.99 0.34
CA SER A 302 20.00 29.76 -0.52
C SER A 302 20.70 29.99 -1.86
N ILE A 303 20.19 29.47 -2.94
CA ILE A 303 20.62 29.80 -4.30
C ILE A 303 19.80 31.01 -4.73
N ASP A 304 20.47 32.13 -4.94
CA ASP A 304 19.84 33.30 -5.55
C ASP A 304 19.67 33.03 -7.04
N LEU A 305 18.44 32.87 -7.48
CA LEU A 305 18.09 32.61 -8.89
C LEU A 305 17.93 33.91 -9.70
N ARG A 306 18.40 35.04 -9.19
CA ARG A 306 18.42 36.31 -9.91
C ARG A 306 19.78 36.53 -10.59
N ASN A 307 19.97 35.84 -11.72
CA ASN A 307 20.89 36.25 -12.80
C ASN A 307 20.37 35.73 -14.12
#